data_c8db53a097a5d92d126b45966bfc20c1
#
_entry.id   c8db53a097a5d92d126b45966bfc20c1
#
_cell.length_a   1.000
_cell.length_b   1.000
_cell.length_c   1.000
_cell.angle_alpha   90.00
_cell.angle_beta   90.00
_cell.angle_gamma   90.00
#
_symmetry.space_group_name_H-M   'P 1'
#
loop_
_entity.id
_entity.type
_entity.pdbx_description
1 polymer ?
#
loop_
_entity_poly.entity_id
_entity_poly.type
_entity_poly.pdbx_seq_one_letter_code
_entity_poly.pdbx_strand_id
1 'polypeptide(L)'
;MNRVQRRRFLIATGAVFAAPLAVTARQAAKVYRVGILLVGTADVPPLLRALAEGLRDLGYVEGRNIIFEHRNADRLERLPDLAAELVRLRVDVIVTGSTPLVAIAKRASSTIPIIMIAAIDPVGAGIIANLARPGGNVTGLTSDASPEVFSKNLGLLTEIVPNLTRVGVLRQA
;
A
#
# COMPACT_ATOMS: atom_id res chain seq x y z
N MET A 1 41.57 43.68 48.58
CA MET A 1 41.01 42.79 47.60
C MET A 1 40.90 43.57 46.28
N ASN A 2 41.71 43.19 45.31
CA ASN A 2 42.00 44.00 44.10
C ASN A 2 40.84 43.93 43.09
N ARG A 3 40.47 45.04 42.45
CA ARG A 3 39.36 45.13 41.44
C ARG A 3 39.39 44.08 40.34
N VAL A 4 40.56 43.54 40.06
CA VAL A 4 40.79 42.47 39.04
C VAL A 4 40.21 41.10 39.52
N GLN A 5 40.21 40.80 40.81
CA GLN A 5 39.68 39.53 41.30
C GLN A 5 38.16 39.51 41.34
N ARG A 6 37.50 40.64 41.51
CA ARG A 6 36.02 40.74 41.44
C ARG A 6 35.47 40.50 40.05
N ARG A 7 36.20 40.94 39.00
CA ARG A 7 35.77 40.67 37.61
C ARG A 7 35.93 39.22 37.19
N ARG A 8 36.93 38.51 37.70
CA ARG A 8 37.12 37.08 37.41
C ARG A 8 36.11 36.20 38.10
N PHE A 9 35.59 36.61 39.26
CA PHE A 9 34.56 35.86 39.98
C PHE A 9 33.17 35.95 39.31
N LEU A 10 32.86 37.10 38.70
CA LEU A 10 31.58 37.30 38.00
C LEU A 10 31.54 36.64 36.62
N ILE A 11 32.72 36.38 36.00
CA ILE A 11 32.80 35.65 34.71
C ILE A 11 32.70 34.11 34.91
N ALA A 12 33.15 33.60 36.06
CA ALA A 12 33.10 32.18 36.38
C ALA A 12 31.71 31.68 36.79
N THR A 13 30.82 32.56 37.29
CA THR A 13 29.47 32.18 37.72
C THR A 13 28.43 32.25 36.61
N GLY A 14 28.74 32.92 35.48
CA GLY A 14 27.83 33.04 34.33
C GLY A 14 27.88 31.87 33.33
N ALA A 15 28.88 30.98 33.42
CA ALA A 15 29.10 29.94 32.42
C ALA A 15 28.39 28.61 32.74
N VAL A 16 27.73 28.47 33.93
CA VAL A 16 27.12 27.21 34.37
C VAL A 16 25.64 27.11 33.98
N PHE A 17 25.01 28.21 33.50
CA PHE A 17 23.55 28.20 33.18
C PHE A 17 23.23 28.20 31.67
N ALA A 18 24.22 28.05 30.80
CA ALA A 18 23.99 27.89 29.37
C ALA A 18 24.26 26.44 28.92
N ALA A 19 23.79 25.45 29.67
CA ALA A 19 23.55 24.14 29.08
C ALA A 19 22.38 24.32 28.10
N PRO A 20 22.57 24.12 26.76
CA PRO A 20 21.42 24.03 25.89
C PRO A 20 20.59 22.84 26.40
N LEU A 21 19.41 23.12 26.92
CA LEU A 21 18.34 22.12 26.98
C LEU A 21 18.11 21.72 25.52
N ALA A 22 18.91 20.78 25.01
CA ALA A 22 18.57 20.02 23.84
C ALA A 22 17.31 19.21 24.21
N VAL A 23 16.17 19.90 24.17
CA VAL A 23 14.87 19.27 24.06
C VAL A 23 14.97 18.55 22.71
N THR A 24 15.42 17.31 22.75
CA THR A 24 15.19 16.37 21.68
C THR A 24 13.67 16.27 21.58
N ALA A 25 13.10 17.17 20.79
CA ALA A 25 11.73 17.01 20.32
C ALA A 25 11.73 15.64 19.61
N ARG A 26 11.36 14.61 20.37
CA ARG A 26 11.12 13.28 19.85
C ARG A 26 9.96 13.49 18.89
N GLN A 27 10.28 13.73 17.60
CA GLN A 27 9.27 13.77 16.57
C GLN A 27 8.43 12.53 16.81
N ALA A 28 7.15 12.74 17.13
CA ALA A 28 6.21 11.64 17.31
C ALA A 28 6.36 10.79 16.05
N ALA A 29 6.83 9.56 16.22
CA ALA A 29 7.10 8.68 15.10
C ALA A 29 5.78 8.59 14.30
N LYS A 30 5.83 8.94 13.02
CA LYS A 30 4.64 8.90 12.16
C LYS A 30 4.07 7.50 12.19
N VAL A 31 2.80 7.37 12.51
CA VAL A 31 2.05 6.13 12.39
C VAL A 31 1.42 6.11 10.99
N TYR A 32 1.85 5.17 10.16
CA TYR A 32 1.34 5.01 8.80
C TYR A 32 0.01 4.27 8.82
N ARG A 33 -0.93 4.70 7.98
CA ARG A 33 -2.22 4.04 7.79
C ARG A 33 -2.26 3.37 6.43
N VAL A 34 -2.41 2.06 6.41
CA VAL A 34 -2.55 1.25 5.19
C VAL A 34 -4.00 0.84 5.05
N GLY A 35 -4.69 1.38 4.06
CA GLY A 35 -6.05 0.98 3.72
C GLY A 35 -6.02 -0.30 2.89
N ILE A 36 -6.80 -1.28 3.27
CA ILE A 36 -6.94 -2.56 2.55
C ILE A 36 -8.36 -2.66 2.04
N LEU A 37 -8.53 -2.70 0.71
CA LEU A 37 -9.83 -2.76 0.05
C LEU A 37 -9.97 -4.10 -0.68
N LEU A 38 -10.89 -4.95 -0.22
CA LEU A 38 -11.08 -6.30 -0.76
C LEU A 38 -12.57 -6.65 -0.94
N VAL A 39 -12.81 -7.75 -1.65
CA VAL A 39 -14.11 -8.45 -1.73
C VAL A 39 -13.95 -9.83 -1.12
N GLY A 40 -14.97 -10.28 -0.42
CA GLY A 40 -15.04 -11.61 0.17
C GLY A 40 -15.09 -11.61 1.70
N THR A 41 -14.93 -12.79 2.28
CA THR A 41 -14.99 -13.01 3.72
C THR A 41 -13.81 -12.37 4.48
N ALA A 42 -14.04 -12.13 5.76
CA ALA A 42 -13.11 -11.41 6.65
C ALA A 42 -11.76 -12.12 6.92
N ASP A 43 -11.60 -13.35 6.43
CA ASP A 43 -10.32 -14.05 6.57
C ASP A 43 -9.24 -13.31 5.80
N VAL A 44 -8.19 -12.91 6.51
CA VAL A 44 -7.03 -12.21 5.92
C VAL A 44 -6.37 -13.14 4.90
N PRO A 45 -6.42 -12.81 3.60
CA PRO A 45 -5.82 -13.67 2.59
C PRO A 45 -4.33 -13.94 2.90
N PRO A 46 -3.78 -15.10 2.55
CA PRO A 46 -2.36 -15.43 2.76
C PRO A 46 -1.42 -14.33 2.25
N LEU A 47 -1.80 -13.68 1.15
CA LEU A 47 -1.05 -12.59 0.55
C LEU A 47 -0.93 -11.35 1.46
N LEU A 48 -1.99 -11.01 2.22
CA LEU A 48 -1.95 -9.91 3.18
C LEU A 48 -1.12 -10.25 4.42
N ARG A 49 -1.11 -11.53 4.82
CA ARG A 49 -0.19 -12.00 5.88
C ARG A 49 1.27 -11.83 5.44
N ALA A 50 1.61 -12.26 4.23
CA ALA A 50 2.95 -12.09 3.68
C ALA A 50 3.34 -10.60 3.57
N LEU A 51 2.40 -9.72 3.20
CA LEU A 51 2.62 -8.27 3.20
C LEU A 51 2.95 -7.76 4.61
N ALA A 52 2.16 -8.16 5.62
CA ALA A 52 2.38 -7.75 7.01
C ALA A 52 3.72 -8.27 7.57
N GLU A 53 4.09 -9.50 7.21
CA GLU A 53 5.40 -10.09 7.56
C GLU A 53 6.54 -9.33 6.92
N GLY A 54 6.49 -9.07 5.61
CA GLY A 54 7.51 -8.28 4.92
C GLY A 54 7.63 -6.85 5.45
N LEU A 55 6.52 -6.22 5.82
CA LEU A 55 6.54 -4.91 6.46
C LEU A 55 7.17 -4.95 7.85
N ARG A 56 6.96 -6.04 8.62
CA ARG A 56 7.58 -6.24 9.93
C ARG A 56 9.10 -6.38 9.80
N ASP A 57 9.58 -7.11 8.81
CA ASP A 57 11.01 -7.26 8.53
C ASP A 57 11.67 -5.92 8.18
N LEU A 58 10.90 -4.99 7.61
CA LEU A 58 11.32 -3.62 7.34
C LEU A 58 11.13 -2.67 8.54
N GLY A 59 10.72 -3.18 9.71
CA GLY A 59 10.56 -2.41 10.93
C GLY A 59 9.18 -1.75 11.11
N TYR A 60 8.21 -2.05 10.26
CA TYR A 60 6.82 -1.61 10.43
C TYR A 60 6.05 -2.63 11.27
N VAL A 61 5.67 -2.24 12.47
CA VAL A 61 4.98 -3.10 13.44
C VAL A 61 3.59 -2.57 13.68
N GLU A 62 2.58 -3.42 13.43
CA GLU A 62 1.18 -3.08 13.65
C GLU A 62 0.91 -2.66 15.09
N GLY A 63 0.12 -1.60 15.25
CA GLY A 63 -0.17 -0.98 16.56
C GLY A 63 0.96 -0.11 17.12
N ARG A 64 2.15 -0.09 16.50
CA ARG A 64 3.28 0.75 16.91
C ARG A 64 3.54 1.92 15.96
N ASN A 65 3.78 1.63 14.69
CA ASN A 65 4.10 2.63 13.66
C ASN A 65 3.37 2.40 12.33
N ILE A 66 2.50 1.37 12.27
CA ILE A 66 1.60 1.09 11.15
C ILE A 66 0.25 0.62 11.69
N ILE A 67 -0.83 0.97 10.97
CA ILE A 67 -2.21 0.53 11.24
C ILE A 67 -2.80 0.06 9.93
N PHE A 68 -3.46 -1.09 9.93
CA PHE A 68 -4.21 -1.60 8.81
C PHE A 68 -5.70 -1.29 8.95
N GLU A 69 -6.25 -0.55 8.00
CA GLU A 69 -7.66 -0.19 7.90
C GLU A 69 -8.34 -1.10 6.88
N HIS A 70 -8.90 -2.20 7.35
CA HIS A 70 -9.57 -3.18 6.49
C HIS A 70 -10.96 -2.72 6.07
N ARG A 71 -11.26 -2.82 4.77
CA ARG A 71 -12.59 -2.61 4.19
C ARG A 71 -12.88 -3.77 3.24
N ASN A 72 -13.75 -4.66 3.70
CA ASN A 72 -14.18 -5.83 2.96
C ASN A 72 -15.63 -5.67 2.55
N ALA A 73 -15.89 -5.81 1.25
CA ALA A 73 -17.24 -5.84 0.72
C ALA A 73 -17.72 -7.28 0.54
N ASP A 74 -18.95 -7.53 0.92
CA ASP A 74 -19.67 -8.75 0.57
C ASP A 74 -20.12 -8.74 -0.91
N ARG A 75 -20.31 -7.55 -1.48
CA ARG A 75 -20.73 -7.28 -2.87
C ARG A 75 -19.99 -6.12 -3.48
N LEU A 76 -19.82 -6.15 -4.80
CA LEU A 76 -19.05 -5.15 -5.55
C LEU A 76 -19.66 -3.73 -5.46
N GLU A 77 -20.98 -3.64 -5.32
CA GLU A 77 -21.72 -2.35 -5.27
C GLU A 77 -21.34 -1.51 -4.05
N ARG A 78 -20.85 -2.14 -2.98
CA ARG A 78 -20.42 -1.44 -1.75
C ARG A 78 -19.00 -0.88 -1.81
N LEU A 79 -18.21 -1.33 -2.76
CA LEU A 79 -16.79 -0.95 -2.85
C LEU A 79 -16.55 0.55 -3.03
N PRO A 80 -17.34 1.31 -3.82
CA PRO A 80 -17.16 2.75 -3.94
C PRO A 80 -17.27 3.48 -2.60
N ASP A 81 -18.25 3.11 -1.77
CA ASP A 81 -18.46 3.70 -0.44
C ASP A 81 -17.30 3.36 0.50
N LEU A 82 -16.84 2.11 0.50
CA LEU A 82 -15.72 1.65 1.31
C LEU A 82 -14.40 2.29 0.87
N ALA A 83 -14.19 2.50 -0.43
CA ALA A 83 -13.04 3.24 -0.93
C ALA A 83 -13.09 4.71 -0.48
N ALA A 84 -14.27 5.35 -0.53
CA ALA A 84 -14.46 6.71 -0.04
C ALA A 84 -14.24 6.81 1.49
N GLU A 85 -14.56 5.77 2.27
CA GLU A 85 -14.22 5.71 3.70
C GLU A 85 -12.70 5.74 3.92
N LEU A 86 -11.93 4.94 3.18
CA LEU A 86 -10.47 4.95 3.27
C LEU A 86 -9.89 6.33 2.95
N VAL A 87 -10.45 7.01 1.95
CA VAL A 87 -10.06 8.40 1.62
C VAL A 87 -10.38 9.34 2.79
N ARG A 88 -11.55 9.24 3.40
CA ARG A 88 -11.92 10.05 4.59
C ARG A 88 -11.01 9.78 5.80
N LEU A 89 -10.57 8.54 5.99
CA LEU A 89 -9.60 8.15 7.02
C LEU A 89 -8.19 8.67 6.74
N ARG A 90 -7.96 9.27 5.56
CA ARG A 90 -6.66 9.79 5.12
C ARG A 90 -5.55 8.73 5.24
N VAL A 91 -5.83 7.54 4.69
CA VAL A 91 -4.80 6.49 4.64
C VAL A 91 -3.60 6.96 3.80
N ASP A 92 -2.41 6.53 4.18
CA ASP A 92 -1.17 6.89 3.47
C ASP A 92 -1.02 6.09 2.16
N VAL A 93 -1.64 4.91 2.08
CA VAL A 93 -1.63 4.04 0.89
C VAL A 93 -2.87 3.15 0.90
N ILE A 94 -3.38 2.80 -0.28
CA ILE A 94 -4.43 1.80 -0.45
C ILE A 94 -3.81 0.56 -1.11
N VAL A 95 -4.02 -0.61 -0.49
CA VAL A 95 -3.66 -1.92 -1.04
C VAL A 95 -4.93 -2.62 -1.50
N THR A 96 -4.94 -3.12 -2.72
CA THR A 96 -6.12 -3.79 -3.28
C THR A 96 -5.74 -4.85 -4.32
N GLY A 97 -6.65 -5.76 -4.60
CA GLY A 97 -6.37 -6.96 -5.40
C GLY A 97 -6.64 -6.78 -6.88
N SER A 98 -7.81 -7.20 -7.30
CA SER A 98 -8.18 -7.35 -8.71
C SER A 98 -8.34 -6.03 -9.46
N THR A 99 -8.28 -6.09 -10.79
CA THR A 99 -8.46 -4.95 -11.71
C THR A 99 -9.68 -4.08 -11.41
N PRO A 100 -10.90 -4.63 -11.17
CA PRO A 100 -12.07 -3.82 -10.82
C PRO A 100 -11.88 -3.02 -9.51
N LEU A 101 -11.26 -3.62 -8.50
CA LEU A 101 -11.01 -2.97 -7.20
C LEU A 101 -10.03 -1.81 -7.35
N VAL A 102 -8.96 -2.02 -8.13
CA VAL A 102 -7.98 -0.97 -8.42
C VAL A 102 -8.65 0.21 -9.15
N ALA A 103 -9.52 -0.08 -10.13
CA ALA A 103 -10.28 0.95 -10.83
C ALA A 103 -11.20 1.75 -9.89
N ILE A 104 -11.83 1.09 -8.91
CA ILE A 104 -12.68 1.76 -7.90
C ILE A 104 -11.82 2.63 -6.98
N ALA A 105 -10.71 2.12 -6.46
CA ALA A 105 -9.80 2.89 -5.63
C ALA A 105 -9.23 4.12 -6.36
N LYS A 106 -8.86 3.96 -7.65
CA LYS A 106 -8.38 5.05 -8.52
C LYS A 106 -9.43 6.13 -8.74
N ARG A 107 -10.71 5.77 -8.86
CA ARG A 107 -11.80 6.76 -8.95
C ARG A 107 -12.04 7.49 -7.64
N ALA A 108 -11.83 6.82 -6.50
CA ALA A 108 -12.00 7.43 -5.18
C ALA A 108 -10.91 8.44 -4.83
N SER A 109 -9.67 8.24 -5.31
CA SER A 109 -8.56 9.15 -5.07
C SER A 109 -7.53 9.13 -6.21
N SER A 110 -7.11 10.31 -6.65
CA SER A 110 -6.01 10.51 -7.61
C SER A 110 -4.66 10.79 -6.92
N THR A 111 -4.65 10.95 -5.61
CA THR A 111 -3.46 11.39 -4.85
C THR A 111 -2.93 10.34 -3.88
N ILE A 112 -3.81 9.54 -3.26
CA ILE A 112 -3.38 8.46 -2.37
C ILE A 112 -2.74 7.36 -3.23
N PRO A 113 -1.49 6.94 -2.95
CA PRO A 113 -0.86 5.82 -3.65
C PRO A 113 -1.71 4.55 -3.54
N ILE A 114 -1.85 3.83 -4.65
CA ILE A 114 -2.59 2.58 -4.73
C ILE A 114 -1.64 1.47 -5.15
N ILE A 115 -1.55 0.44 -4.33
CA ILE A 115 -0.76 -0.77 -4.61
C ILE A 115 -1.69 -1.88 -5.07
N MET A 116 -1.58 -2.26 -6.32
CA MET A 116 -2.24 -3.45 -6.84
C MET A 116 -1.40 -4.69 -6.57
N ILE A 117 -2.02 -5.75 -6.04
CA ILE A 117 -1.31 -6.98 -5.64
C ILE A 117 -1.57 -8.17 -6.56
N ALA A 118 -2.57 -8.09 -7.43
CA ALA A 118 -2.95 -9.17 -8.34
C ALA A 118 -3.86 -8.67 -9.49
N ALA A 119 -3.59 -7.49 -10.04
CA ALA A 119 -4.39 -6.98 -11.16
C ALA A 119 -4.08 -7.75 -12.45
N ILE A 120 -5.13 -8.05 -13.20
CA ILE A 120 -5.03 -8.71 -14.50
C ILE A 120 -5.15 -7.62 -15.56
N ASP A 121 -4.21 -7.58 -16.51
CA ASP A 121 -4.18 -6.64 -17.63
C ASP A 121 -4.54 -5.19 -17.25
N PRO A 122 -3.79 -4.55 -16.33
CA PRO A 122 -4.11 -3.19 -15.90
C PRO A 122 -3.85 -2.13 -16.98
N VAL A 123 -3.08 -2.46 -18.03
CA VAL A 123 -2.84 -1.60 -19.18
C VAL A 123 -4.05 -1.63 -20.11
N GLY A 124 -4.52 -2.81 -20.52
CA GLY A 124 -5.72 -2.97 -21.35
C GLY A 124 -6.98 -2.43 -20.67
N ALA A 125 -7.04 -2.50 -19.33
CA ALA A 125 -8.11 -1.90 -18.54
C ALA A 125 -7.98 -0.36 -18.36
N GLY A 126 -6.95 0.28 -18.89
CA GLY A 126 -6.73 1.73 -18.79
C GLY A 126 -6.41 2.23 -17.36
N ILE A 127 -5.97 1.34 -16.48
CA ILE A 127 -5.60 1.68 -15.10
C ILE A 127 -4.24 2.36 -15.05
N ILE A 128 -3.28 1.83 -15.80
CA ILE A 128 -1.92 2.35 -15.91
C ILE A 128 -1.53 2.50 -17.38
N ALA A 129 -0.57 3.39 -17.65
CA ALA A 129 -0.12 3.64 -19.01
C ALA A 129 0.70 2.46 -19.59
N ASN A 130 1.62 1.92 -18.80
CA ASN A 130 2.38 0.70 -19.12
C ASN A 130 3.00 0.15 -17.80
N LEU A 131 3.50 -1.09 -17.86
CA LEU A 131 4.05 -1.77 -16.67
C LEU A 131 5.36 -1.14 -16.18
N ALA A 132 6.22 -0.66 -17.07
CA ALA A 132 7.51 -0.08 -16.68
C ALA A 132 7.37 1.34 -16.13
N ARG A 133 6.37 2.08 -16.59
CA ARG A 133 6.06 3.45 -16.13
C ARG A 133 4.54 3.59 -15.98
N PRO A 134 3.98 3.13 -14.85
CA PRO A 134 2.53 3.10 -14.64
C PRO A 134 1.85 4.47 -14.83
N GLY A 135 2.50 5.54 -14.42
CA GLY A 135 1.95 6.89 -14.41
C GLY A 135 0.84 7.05 -13.36
N GLY A 136 0.69 8.26 -12.85
CA GLY A 136 -0.32 8.52 -11.82
C GLY A 136 0.00 7.88 -10.47
N ASN A 137 -1.06 7.55 -9.69
CA ASN A 137 -0.95 7.08 -8.31
C ASN A 137 -1.07 5.55 -8.13
N VAL A 138 -1.07 4.77 -9.21
CA VAL A 138 -1.21 3.30 -9.17
C VAL A 138 0.11 2.64 -9.51
N THR A 139 0.53 1.67 -8.71
CA THR A 139 1.69 0.80 -8.94
C THR A 139 1.44 -0.59 -8.34
N GLY A 140 2.34 -1.55 -8.54
CA GLY A 140 2.26 -2.86 -7.89
C GLY A 140 2.55 -4.03 -8.81
N LEU A 141 1.93 -5.17 -8.51
CA LEU A 141 2.13 -6.44 -9.19
C LEU A 141 0.91 -6.81 -10.03
N THR A 142 1.18 -7.46 -11.15
CA THR A 142 0.15 -8.03 -12.01
C THR A 142 0.13 -9.54 -11.89
N SER A 143 -1.06 -10.14 -11.94
CA SER A 143 -1.19 -11.55 -12.27
C SER A 143 -1.07 -11.67 -13.77
N ASP A 144 -0.14 -12.49 -14.24
CA ASP A 144 0.06 -12.66 -15.67
C ASP A 144 -1.14 -13.41 -16.29
N ALA A 145 -1.87 -12.70 -17.12
CA ALA A 145 -2.96 -13.22 -17.93
C ALA A 145 -2.94 -12.51 -19.29
N SER A 146 -1.74 -12.43 -19.89
CA SER A 146 -1.62 -11.89 -21.23
C SER A 146 -2.33 -12.81 -22.26
N PRO A 147 -2.79 -12.29 -23.39
CA PRO A 147 -3.38 -13.11 -24.46
C PRO A 147 -2.47 -14.27 -24.90
N GLU A 148 -1.15 -14.07 -24.83
CA GLU A 148 -0.15 -15.09 -25.16
C GLU A 148 -0.19 -16.27 -24.18
N VAL A 149 -0.39 -16.02 -22.88
CA VAL A 149 -0.55 -17.08 -21.85
C VAL A 149 -1.81 -17.89 -22.13
N PHE A 150 -2.93 -17.26 -22.46
CA PHE A 150 -4.15 -17.99 -22.84
C PHE A 150 -3.94 -18.83 -24.08
N SER A 151 -3.29 -18.29 -25.11
CA SER A 151 -2.98 -19.03 -26.34
C SER A 151 -2.08 -20.25 -26.06
N LYS A 152 -1.07 -20.07 -25.20
CA LYS A 152 -0.19 -21.16 -24.78
C LYS A 152 -0.94 -22.23 -23.98
N ASN A 153 -1.83 -21.85 -23.08
CA ASN A 153 -2.65 -22.77 -22.31
C ASN A 153 -3.59 -23.57 -23.20
N LEU A 154 -4.17 -22.96 -24.23
CA LEU A 154 -4.96 -23.68 -25.24
C LEU A 154 -4.10 -24.66 -26.05
N GLY A 155 -2.87 -24.28 -26.40
CA GLY A 155 -1.92 -25.19 -27.03
C GLY A 155 -1.63 -26.41 -26.18
N LEU A 156 -1.33 -26.21 -24.90
CA LEU A 156 -1.11 -27.31 -23.95
C LEU A 156 -2.34 -28.22 -23.77
N LEU A 157 -3.54 -27.64 -23.78
CA LEU A 157 -4.78 -28.43 -23.74
C LEU A 157 -4.91 -29.37 -24.95
N THR A 158 -4.54 -28.93 -26.17
CA THR A 158 -4.58 -29.77 -27.36
C THR A 158 -3.56 -30.89 -27.32
N GLU A 159 -2.43 -30.70 -26.67
CA GLU A 159 -1.42 -31.75 -26.42
C GLU A 159 -1.88 -32.79 -25.41
N ILE A 160 -2.56 -32.37 -24.35
CA ILE A 160 -3.01 -33.24 -23.24
C ILE A 160 -4.27 -34.01 -23.61
N VAL A 161 -5.18 -33.38 -24.36
CA VAL A 161 -6.46 -33.99 -24.78
C VAL A 161 -6.47 -34.23 -26.28
N PRO A 162 -6.19 -35.46 -26.72
CA PRO A 162 -6.22 -35.80 -28.14
C PRO A 162 -7.62 -35.57 -28.75
N ASN A 163 -7.68 -35.00 -29.95
CA ASN A 163 -8.94 -34.71 -30.67
C ASN A 163 -9.85 -33.68 -30.01
N LEU A 164 -9.31 -32.76 -29.24
CA LEU A 164 -10.05 -31.64 -28.65
C LEU A 164 -10.72 -30.80 -29.76
N THR A 165 -12.08 -30.83 -29.81
CA THR A 165 -12.84 -30.09 -30.82
C THR A 165 -13.62 -28.90 -30.26
N ARG A 166 -13.83 -28.85 -28.96
CA ARG A 166 -14.57 -27.76 -28.29
C ARG A 166 -13.98 -27.44 -26.93
N VAL A 167 -13.84 -26.15 -26.64
CA VAL A 167 -13.41 -25.63 -25.34
C VAL A 167 -14.45 -24.64 -24.84
N GLY A 168 -14.94 -24.84 -23.60
CA GLY A 168 -15.80 -23.88 -22.94
C GLY A 168 -14.97 -22.88 -22.10
N VAL A 169 -15.24 -21.60 -22.26
CA VAL A 169 -14.60 -20.55 -21.44
C VAL A 169 -15.64 -19.94 -20.51
N LEU A 170 -15.43 -20.11 -19.20
CA LEU A 170 -16.22 -19.42 -18.19
C LEU A 170 -15.58 -18.08 -17.85
N ARG A 171 -16.35 -17.03 -17.95
CA ARG A 171 -15.91 -15.73 -17.47
C ARG A 171 -16.99 -15.08 -16.62
N GLN A 172 -16.58 -14.36 -15.61
CA GLN A 172 -17.47 -13.55 -14.80
C GLN A 172 -17.98 -12.37 -15.65
N ALA A 173 -19.30 -12.16 -15.63
CA ALA A 173 -19.96 -11.06 -16.34
C ALA A 173 -19.69 -9.70 -15.62
#